data_03ef4f9a94c01968d4283d2a619041d4
#
_entry.id   03ef4f9a94c01968d4283d2a619041d4
#
_cell.length_a   1.000
_cell.length_b   1.000
_cell.length_c   1.000
_cell.angle_alpha   90.00
_cell.angle_beta   90.00
_cell.angle_gamma   90.00
#
_symmetry.space_group_name_H-M   'P 1'
#
loop_
_entity.id
_entity.type
_entity.pdbx_description
1 polymer ?
#
loop_
_entity_poly.entity_id
_entity_poly.type
_entity_poly.pdbx_seq_one_letter_code
_entity_poly.pdbx_strand_id
1 'polypeptide(L)'
;KCHQHFFFYNWIHRIQGQSFDEYMAGRPTQLRNTIARKRRKLEREHECEIRMFKDDEVQQGLVDYHAPYSASWKANEQYLELLNAVALNLSLPGWTRLAVLYIDGKAAAAQLWFVVQGKASIFRLAYDEEWKRYSPGSILTAYLMKYVIDIDKVKEIDFLTGNEAYKQDWMSVRRQRCRLVFVRQHKLQSDYGVLMTVFKNVFKILFK
;
A
#
# COMPACT_ATOMS: atom_id res chain seq x y z
N LYS A 1 -3.41 -31.43 -15.50
CA LYS A 1 -3.15 -30.28 -16.38
C LYS A 1 -2.95 -29.04 -15.52
N CYS A 2 -2.06 -28.15 -15.96
CA CYS A 2 -1.90 -26.82 -15.32
C CYS A 2 -2.41 -25.76 -16.30
N HIS A 3 -3.27 -24.88 -15.80
CA HIS A 3 -3.77 -23.74 -16.56
C HIS A 3 -3.30 -22.45 -15.90
N GLN A 4 -2.73 -21.53 -16.69
CA GLN A 4 -2.25 -20.24 -16.23
C GLN A 4 -3.21 -19.15 -16.70
N HIS A 5 -3.69 -18.33 -15.77
CA HIS A 5 -4.57 -17.20 -16.04
C HIS A 5 -3.96 -15.92 -15.50
N PHE A 6 -4.13 -14.80 -16.21
CA PHE A 6 -3.82 -13.50 -15.65
C PHE A 6 -4.61 -13.29 -14.36
N PHE A 7 -3.97 -12.68 -13.34
CA PHE A 7 -4.63 -12.43 -12.06
C PHE A 7 -4.65 -10.93 -11.74
N PHE A 8 -3.46 -10.29 -11.62
CA PHE A 8 -3.35 -8.84 -11.43
C PHE A 8 -1.94 -8.35 -11.77
N TYR A 9 -1.79 -7.03 -11.89
CA TYR A 9 -0.48 -6.39 -11.89
C TYR A 9 -0.08 -5.98 -10.48
N ASN A 10 1.24 -6.00 -10.23
CA ASN A 10 1.85 -5.45 -9.04
C ASN A 10 3.10 -4.65 -9.40
N TRP A 11 3.31 -3.54 -8.70
CA TRP A 11 4.41 -2.63 -8.95
C TRP A 11 5.44 -2.69 -7.83
N ILE A 12 6.72 -2.85 -8.20
CA ILE A 12 7.85 -2.92 -7.26
C ILE A 12 8.99 -1.99 -7.66
N HIS A 13 9.80 -1.66 -6.66
CA HIS A 13 11.12 -1.07 -6.85
C HIS A 13 12.16 -1.84 -6.06
N ARG A 14 13.30 -2.16 -6.69
CA ARG A 14 14.43 -2.82 -6.04
C ARG A 14 15.44 -1.78 -5.62
N ILE A 15 15.74 -1.75 -4.32
CA ILE A 15 16.73 -0.85 -3.74
C ILE A 15 18.11 -1.51 -3.86
N GLN A 16 18.94 -1.01 -4.73
CA GLN A 16 20.29 -1.53 -5.00
C GLN A 16 21.34 -0.77 -4.19
N GLY A 17 21.10 -0.64 -2.86
CA GLY A 17 22.02 0.12 -1.98
C GLY A 17 21.89 1.64 -2.07
N GLN A 18 20.99 2.17 -2.90
CA GLN A 18 20.75 3.60 -3.04
C GLN A 18 20.10 4.18 -1.77
N SER A 19 20.42 5.43 -1.48
CA SER A 19 19.74 6.26 -0.50
C SER A 19 18.36 6.71 -1.02
N PHE A 20 17.52 7.25 -0.13
CA PHE A 20 16.25 7.85 -0.55
C PHE A 20 16.44 9.00 -1.55
N ASP A 21 17.46 9.84 -1.38
CA ASP A 21 17.71 10.96 -2.28
C ASP A 21 18.11 10.48 -3.69
N GLU A 22 18.94 9.44 -3.79
CA GLU A 22 19.30 8.81 -5.06
C GLU A 22 18.08 8.13 -5.70
N TYR A 23 17.24 7.44 -4.91
CA TYR A 23 15.98 6.89 -5.38
C TYR A 23 15.08 7.99 -5.94
N MET A 24 14.89 9.10 -5.21
CA MET A 24 14.05 10.21 -5.66
C MET A 24 14.61 10.91 -6.90
N ALA A 25 15.96 11.05 -7.01
CA ALA A 25 16.57 11.61 -8.21
C ALA A 25 16.22 10.83 -9.49
N GLY A 26 16.03 9.51 -9.37
CA GLY A 26 15.57 8.64 -10.46
C GLY A 26 14.05 8.65 -10.73
N ARG A 27 13.26 9.43 -10.00
CA ARG A 27 11.80 9.51 -10.20
C ARG A 27 11.41 10.66 -11.12
N PRO A 28 10.20 10.62 -11.75
CA PRO A 28 9.73 11.68 -12.62
C PRO A 28 9.80 13.06 -11.95
N THR A 29 10.28 14.06 -12.66
CA THR A 29 10.40 15.44 -12.15
C THR A 29 9.06 15.98 -11.67
N GLN A 30 7.96 15.61 -12.34
CA GLN A 30 6.60 15.99 -11.93
C GLN A 30 6.27 15.48 -10.53
N LEU A 31 6.58 14.22 -10.20
CA LEU A 31 6.36 13.66 -8.86
C LEU A 31 7.16 14.43 -7.81
N ARG A 32 8.48 14.60 -8.04
CA ARG A 32 9.38 15.30 -7.13
C ARG A 32 8.92 16.74 -6.85
N ASN A 33 8.63 17.50 -7.91
CA ASN A 33 8.18 18.87 -7.80
C ASN A 33 6.81 18.99 -7.12
N THR A 34 5.90 18.05 -7.39
CA THR A 34 4.59 18.02 -6.76
C THR A 34 4.71 17.81 -5.26
N ILE A 35 5.48 16.82 -4.82
CA ILE A 35 5.71 16.53 -3.39
C ILE A 35 6.34 17.76 -2.71
N ALA A 36 7.43 18.28 -3.26
CA ALA A 36 8.14 19.43 -2.67
C ALA A 36 7.25 20.69 -2.57
N ARG A 37 6.50 20.99 -3.62
CA ARG A 37 5.59 22.14 -3.66
C ARG A 37 4.42 22.00 -2.70
N LYS A 38 3.79 20.81 -2.69
CA LYS A 38 2.61 20.54 -1.85
C LYS A 38 3.00 20.51 -0.37
N ARG A 39 4.13 19.92 -0.03
CA ARG A 39 4.67 19.92 1.32
C ARG A 39 4.95 21.34 1.82
N ARG A 40 5.71 22.14 1.05
CA ARG A 40 6.00 23.53 1.40
C ARG A 40 4.72 24.38 1.54
N LYS A 41 3.71 24.15 0.68
CA LYS A 41 2.44 24.83 0.79
C LYS A 41 1.72 24.46 2.09
N LEU A 42 1.68 23.17 2.41
CA LEU A 42 1.04 22.65 3.61
C LEU A 42 1.70 23.22 4.88
N GLU A 43 3.03 23.12 4.98
CA GLU A 43 3.83 23.62 6.12
C GLU A 43 3.77 25.15 6.31
N ARG A 44 3.47 25.91 5.25
CA ARG A 44 3.26 27.37 5.33
C ARG A 44 1.86 27.74 5.83
N GLU A 45 0.85 26.95 5.50
CA GLU A 45 -0.57 27.26 5.73
C GLU A 45 -1.13 26.58 6.99
N HIS A 46 -0.46 25.54 7.49
CA HIS A 46 -0.92 24.71 8.60
C HIS A 46 0.22 24.19 9.46
N GLU A 47 -0.10 23.89 10.72
CA GLU A 47 0.78 23.12 11.59
C GLU A 47 0.73 21.62 11.16
N CYS A 48 1.91 21.03 10.93
CA CYS A 48 2.00 19.66 10.42
C CYS A 48 2.97 18.82 11.21
N GLU A 49 2.55 17.61 11.56
CA GLU A 49 3.36 16.60 12.22
C GLU A 49 3.17 15.25 11.52
N ILE A 50 4.26 14.49 11.33
CA ILE A 50 4.19 13.07 10.94
C ILE A 50 4.71 12.24 12.10
N ARG A 51 3.86 11.35 12.62
CA ARG A 51 4.24 10.36 13.62
C ARG A 51 4.36 8.98 13.01
N MET A 52 5.41 8.25 13.41
CA MET A 52 5.62 6.86 13.10
C MET A 52 5.31 6.02 14.34
N PHE A 53 4.38 5.10 14.21
CA PHE A 53 4.01 4.16 15.25
C PHE A 53 4.57 2.77 14.89
N LYS A 54 5.32 2.19 15.81
CA LYS A 54 5.96 0.88 15.70
C LYS A 54 5.79 0.11 17.01
N ASP A 55 6.04 -1.16 16.95
CA ASP A 55 6.08 -2.03 18.12
C ASP A 55 4.82 -1.88 19.00
N ASP A 56 4.92 -1.51 20.24
CA ASP A 56 3.82 -1.31 21.18
C ASP A 56 2.97 -0.05 20.90
N GLU A 57 3.53 0.95 20.19
CA GLU A 57 2.81 2.17 19.83
C GLU A 57 1.76 1.95 18.72
N VAL A 58 1.81 0.83 17.99
CA VAL A 58 0.90 0.55 16.85
C VAL A 58 -0.56 0.59 17.29
N GLN A 59 -0.89 0.15 18.49
CA GLN A 59 -2.26 0.20 19.00
C GLN A 59 -2.80 1.63 19.06
N GLN A 60 -2.00 2.58 19.54
CA GLN A 60 -2.36 4.00 19.55
C GLN A 60 -2.50 4.56 18.14
N GLY A 61 -1.56 4.23 17.25
CA GLY A 61 -1.58 4.67 15.87
C GLY A 61 -2.81 4.17 15.09
N LEU A 62 -3.34 2.99 15.41
CA LEU A 62 -4.55 2.46 14.81
C LEU A 62 -5.79 3.27 15.17
N VAL A 63 -5.87 3.84 16.36
CA VAL A 63 -6.96 4.75 16.74
C VAL A 63 -6.98 5.95 15.81
N ASP A 64 -5.82 6.56 15.57
CA ASP A 64 -5.70 7.74 14.70
C ASP A 64 -5.84 7.40 13.20
N TYR A 65 -5.52 6.15 12.81
CA TYR A 65 -5.69 5.66 11.43
C TYR A 65 -7.15 5.68 10.97
N HIS A 66 -8.11 5.47 11.88
CA HIS A 66 -9.51 5.33 11.52
C HIS A 66 -10.14 6.64 11.03
N ALA A 67 -9.73 7.78 11.55
CA ALA A 67 -10.29 9.08 11.17
C ALA A 67 -10.09 9.39 9.67
N PRO A 68 -8.86 9.43 9.11
CA PRO A 68 -8.66 9.68 7.69
C PRO A 68 -9.20 8.54 6.81
N TYR A 69 -9.30 7.32 7.34
CA TYR A 69 -9.90 6.22 6.58
C TYR A 69 -11.40 6.44 6.39
N SER A 70 -12.14 6.78 7.44
CA SER A 70 -13.59 7.04 7.39
C SER A 70 -13.92 8.27 6.54
N ALA A 71 -13.04 9.28 6.49
CA ALA A 71 -13.18 10.49 5.70
C ALA A 71 -12.67 10.34 4.25
N SER A 72 -12.16 9.16 3.88
CA SER A 72 -11.63 8.91 2.54
C SER A 72 -12.73 8.45 1.56
N TRP A 73 -12.40 8.48 0.26
CA TRP A 73 -13.27 7.92 -0.80
C TRP A 73 -13.46 6.39 -0.70
N LYS A 74 -12.72 5.72 0.17
CA LYS A 74 -12.80 4.27 0.41
C LYS A 74 -13.91 4.01 1.42
N ALA A 75 -15.15 3.88 0.94
CA ALA A 75 -16.27 3.52 1.81
C ALA A 75 -16.03 2.17 2.50
N ASN A 76 -16.28 2.11 3.81
CA ASN A 76 -16.34 0.95 4.69
C ASN A 76 -15.24 -0.12 4.50
N GLU A 77 -14.20 -0.08 5.33
CA GLU A 77 -13.29 -1.21 5.51
C GLU A 77 -14.09 -2.42 6.02
N GLN A 78 -14.37 -3.38 5.14
CA GLN A 78 -15.16 -4.57 5.47
C GLN A 78 -14.51 -5.48 6.52
N TYR A 79 -13.20 -5.30 6.76
CA TYR A 79 -12.37 -6.16 7.61
C TYR A 79 -11.51 -5.37 8.58
N LEU A 80 -12.08 -4.33 9.19
CA LEU A 80 -11.35 -3.44 10.09
C LEU A 80 -10.72 -4.19 11.29
N GLU A 81 -11.48 -5.09 11.90
CA GLU A 81 -10.98 -5.92 13.01
C GLU A 81 -9.83 -6.81 12.57
N LEU A 82 -9.93 -7.42 11.38
CA LEU A 82 -8.83 -8.23 10.82
C LEU A 82 -7.60 -7.36 10.54
N LEU A 83 -7.78 -6.17 10.00
CA LEU A 83 -6.69 -5.23 9.75
C LEU A 83 -5.98 -4.85 11.05
N ASN A 84 -6.73 -4.51 12.08
CA ASN A 84 -6.20 -4.19 13.41
C ASN A 84 -5.43 -5.40 13.99
N ALA A 85 -6.04 -6.58 13.96
CA ALA A 85 -5.41 -7.80 14.45
C ALA A 85 -4.10 -8.12 13.70
N VAL A 86 -4.08 -7.98 12.37
CA VAL A 86 -2.87 -8.19 11.56
C VAL A 86 -1.80 -7.15 11.91
N ALA A 87 -2.15 -5.86 11.99
CA ALA A 87 -1.21 -4.79 12.31
C ALA A 87 -0.57 -4.99 13.69
N LEU A 88 -1.37 -5.36 14.71
CA LEU A 88 -0.91 -5.60 16.07
C LEU A 88 -0.04 -6.86 16.16
N ASN A 89 -0.46 -7.98 15.55
CA ASN A 89 0.34 -9.21 15.59
C ASN A 89 1.67 -9.06 14.84
N LEU A 90 1.73 -8.27 13.76
CA LEU A 90 2.94 -8.01 13.01
C LEU A 90 3.81 -6.89 13.63
N SER A 91 3.29 -6.16 14.62
CA SER A 91 4.10 -5.19 15.38
C SER A 91 5.02 -5.89 16.38
N LEU A 92 4.61 -7.00 16.98
CA LEU A 92 5.41 -7.75 17.95
C LEU A 92 6.80 -8.14 17.45
N PRO A 93 6.97 -8.69 16.23
CA PRO A 93 8.29 -8.92 15.65
C PRO A 93 8.90 -7.67 14.97
N GLY A 94 8.37 -6.48 15.19
CA GLY A 94 8.86 -5.22 14.64
C GLY A 94 8.63 -5.04 13.13
N TRP A 95 7.62 -5.70 12.56
CA TRP A 95 7.36 -5.66 11.10
C TRP A 95 6.39 -4.56 10.67
N THR A 96 5.65 -3.96 11.59
CA THR A 96 4.66 -2.92 11.28
C THR A 96 5.30 -1.52 11.24
N ARG A 97 4.92 -0.74 10.23
CA ARG A 97 5.20 0.70 10.11
C ARG A 97 3.88 1.40 9.84
N LEU A 98 3.33 2.07 10.83
CA LEU A 98 2.12 2.85 10.72
C LEU A 98 2.50 4.33 10.86
N ALA A 99 2.31 5.11 9.81
CA ALA A 99 2.56 6.55 9.83
C ALA A 99 1.26 7.32 9.69
N VAL A 100 1.12 8.38 10.48
CA VAL A 100 -0.01 9.30 10.46
C VAL A 100 0.51 10.72 10.26
N LEU A 101 -0.07 11.43 9.30
CA LEU A 101 0.13 12.86 9.11
C LEU A 101 -1.01 13.61 9.80
N TYR A 102 -0.65 14.45 10.74
CA TYR A 102 -1.55 15.38 11.41
C TYR A 102 -1.44 16.76 10.78
N ILE A 103 -2.59 17.42 10.63
CA ILE A 103 -2.72 18.81 10.17
C ILE A 103 -3.60 19.52 11.18
N ASP A 104 -3.08 20.58 11.79
CA ASP A 104 -3.75 21.35 12.86
C ASP A 104 -4.27 20.43 13.98
N GLY A 105 -3.42 19.44 14.37
CA GLY A 105 -3.71 18.47 15.44
C GLY A 105 -4.68 17.35 15.06
N LYS A 106 -5.20 17.29 13.81
CA LYS A 106 -6.13 16.27 13.33
C LYS A 106 -5.44 15.28 12.41
N ALA A 107 -5.72 13.99 12.55
CA ALA A 107 -5.22 12.96 11.64
C ALA A 107 -5.81 13.16 10.22
N ALA A 108 -4.99 13.55 9.26
CA ALA A 108 -5.39 13.90 7.89
C ALA A 108 -5.05 12.82 6.86
N ALA A 109 -4.00 12.03 7.12
CA ALA A 109 -3.65 10.88 6.30
C ALA A 109 -2.97 9.80 7.13
N ALA A 110 -3.16 8.55 6.76
CA ALA A 110 -2.49 7.42 7.41
C ALA A 110 -2.08 6.35 6.40
N GLN A 111 -0.95 5.71 6.67
CA GLN A 111 -0.46 4.58 5.86
C GLN A 111 0.06 3.47 6.75
N LEU A 112 -0.37 2.26 6.46
CA LEU A 112 0.08 1.03 7.11
C LEU A 112 0.96 0.23 6.13
N TRP A 113 2.21 0.02 6.51
CA TRP A 113 3.19 -0.77 5.76
C TRP A 113 3.70 -1.93 6.59
N PHE A 114 4.13 -2.99 5.92
CA PHE A 114 4.82 -4.11 6.55
C PHE A 114 6.21 -4.27 5.98
N VAL A 115 7.21 -4.40 6.88
CA VAL A 115 8.62 -4.62 6.52
C VAL A 115 9.01 -6.01 6.99
N VAL A 116 9.16 -6.93 6.06
CA VAL A 116 9.45 -8.34 6.33
C VAL A 116 10.58 -8.81 5.43
N GLN A 117 11.62 -9.40 6.00
CA GLN A 117 12.77 -9.97 5.27
C GLN A 117 13.38 -9.02 4.22
N GLY A 118 13.52 -7.74 4.58
CA GLY A 118 14.10 -6.71 3.70
C GLY A 118 13.16 -6.24 2.58
N LYS A 119 11.87 -6.53 2.69
CA LYS A 119 10.84 -6.06 1.76
C LYS A 119 9.83 -5.19 2.50
N ALA A 120 9.60 -3.97 2.01
CA ALA A 120 8.54 -3.09 2.47
C ALA A 120 7.32 -3.22 1.56
N SER A 121 6.15 -3.46 2.13
CA SER A 121 4.88 -3.59 1.40
C SER A 121 3.89 -2.53 1.86
N ILE A 122 3.38 -1.71 0.92
CA ILE A 122 2.30 -0.75 1.21
C ILE A 122 1.00 -1.51 1.32
N PHE A 123 0.50 -1.69 2.54
CA PHE A 123 -0.72 -2.47 2.75
C PHE A 123 -1.98 -1.63 2.64
N ARG A 124 -1.99 -0.46 3.29
CA ARG A 124 -3.13 0.47 3.27
C ARG A 124 -2.65 1.91 3.22
N LEU A 125 -3.43 2.73 2.54
CA LEU A 125 -3.27 4.18 2.47
C LEU A 125 -4.65 4.81 2.51
N ALA A 126 -4.85 5.80 3.34
CA ALA A 126 -6.04 6.63 3.37
C ALA A 126 -5.67 8.08 3.65
N TYR A 127 -6.49 9.00 3.18
CA TYR A 127 -6.43 10.40 3.56
C TYR A 127 -7.84 11.01 3.51
N ASP A 128 -8.06 12.00 4.34
CA ASP A 128 -9.28 12.79 4.33
C ASP A 128 -9.34 13.67 3.07
N GLU A 129 -10.43 13.57 2.30
CA GLU A 129 -10.64 14.28 1.04
C GLU A 129 -10.58 15.81 1.19
N GLU A 130 -10.87 16.36 2.37
CA GLU A 130 -10.74 17.78 2.68
C GLU A 130 -9.32 18.30 2.40
N TRP A 131 -8.31 17.46 2.68
CA TRP A 131 -6.89 17.80 2.52
C TRP A 131 -6.31 17.46 1.15
N LYS A 132 -7.11 16.94 0.22
CA LYS A 132 -6.69 16.49 -1.12
C LYS A 132 -5.84 17.52 -1.87
N ARG A 133 -6.15 18.80 -1.73
CA ARG A 133 -5.40 19.90 -2.38
C ARG A 133 -3.92 19.96 -2.01
N TYR A 134 -3.53 19.37 -0.88
CA TYR A 134 -2.14 19.31 -0.41
C TYR A 134 -1.46 17.97 -0.75
N SER A 135 -2.17 17.00 -1.31
CA SER A 135 -1.66 15.66 -1.64
C SER A 135 -1.05 14.95 -0.41
N PRO A 136 -1.76 14.85 0.73
CA PRO A 136 -1.22 14.33 1.98
C PRO A 136 -0.76 12.88 1.86
N GLY A 137 -1.45 12.07 1.06
CA GLY A 137 -1.03 10.68 0.77
C GLY A 137 0.34 10.60 0.11
N SER A 138 0.67 11.50 -0.84
CA SER A 138 1.98 11.52 -1.49
C SER A 138 3.09 12.00 -0.55
N ILE A 139 2.80 12.99 0.31
CA ILE A 139 3.73 13.48 1.33
C ILE A 139 4.08 12.34 2.30
N LEU A 140 3.06 11.63 2.78
CA LEU A 140 3.23 10.51 3.72
C LEU A 140 3.94 9.31 3.05
N THR A 141 3.65 9.04 1.77
CA THR A 141 4.39 8.03 1.00
C THR A 141 5.86 8.38 0.91
N ALA A 142 6.22 9.64 0.61
CA ALA A 142 7.61 10.06 0.55
C ALA A 142 8.34 9.91 1.90
N TYR A 143 7.66 10.22 3.01
CA TYR A 143 8.18 10.02 4.35
C TYR A 143 8.48 8.55 4.64
N LEU A 144 7.51 7.65 4.39
CA LEU A 144 7.68 6.21 4.60
C LEU A 144 8.73 5.60 3.66
N MET A 145 8.77 6.02 2.39
CA MET A 145 9.83 5.63 1.46
C MET A 145 11.22 5.97 2.01
N LYS A 146 11.38 7.22 2.51
CA LYS A 146 12.63 7.63 3.14
C LYS A 146 12.97 6.76 4.34
N TYR A 147 12.00 6.49 5.19
CA TYR A 147 12.19 5.67 6.38
C TYR A 147 12.63 4.24 6.03
N VAL A 148 11.90 3.56 5.15
CA VAL A 148 12.21 2.16 4.83
C VAL A 148 13.50 2.01 4.02
N ILE A 149 13.88 3.01 3.22
CA ILE A 149 15.14 2.99 2.47
C ILE A 149 16.33 3.31 3.39
N ASP A 150 16.26 4.44 4.12
CA ASP A 150 17.40 4.98 4.85
C ASP A 150 17.58 4.34 6.24
N ILE A 151 16.49 3.93 6.89
CA ILE A 151 16.52 3.38 8.26
C ILE A 151 16.39 1.86 8.24
N ASP A 152 15.30 1.33 7.64
CA ASP A 152 15.06 -0.13 7.59
C ASP A 152 15.97 -0.86 6.59
N LYS A 153 16.64 -0.11 5.68
CA LYS A 153 17.59 -0.66 4.66
C LYS A 153 16.98 -1.80 3.85
N VAL A 154 15.71 -1.62 3.43
CA VAL A 154 15.02 -2.64 2.64
C VAL A 154 15.65 -2.84 1.27
N LYS A 155 15.50 -4.04 0.71
CA LYS A 155 16.00 -4.41 -0.61
C LYS A 155 14.95 -4.26 -1.71
N GLU A 156 13.68 -4.34 -1.35
CA GLU A 156 12.55 -4.22 -2.29
C GLU A 156 11.40 -3.45 -1.63
N ILE A 157 10.73 -2.60 -2.42
CA ILE A 157 9.47 -1.96 -2.04
C ILE A 157 8.39 -2.45 -2.99
N ASP A 158 7.22 -2.79 -2.46
CA ASP A 158 6.12 -3.42 -3.18
C ASP A 158 4.80 -2.66 -2.92
N PHE A 159 4.23 -2.10 -3.99
CA PHE A 159 2.94 -1.40 -3.95
C PHE A 159 1.74 -2.35 -4.11
N LEU A 160 1.96 -3.64 -3.91
CA LEU A 160 0.97 -4.71 -3.93
C LEU A 160 0.08 -4.70 -5.19
N THR A 161 -1.16 -5.14 -5.02
CA THR A 161 -2.12 -5.33 -6.11
C THR A 161 -2.57 -4.01 -6.72
N GLY A 162 -2.71 -3.98 -8.04
CA GLY A 162 -3.31 -2.89 -8.80
C GLY A 162 -2.39 -2.36 -9.91
N ASN A 163 -2.99 -1.58 -10.80
CA ASN A 163 -2.29 -0.97 -11.93
C ASN A 163 -2.64 0.52 -12.07
N GLU A 164 -2.91 1.17 -10.94
CA GLU A 164 -3.21 2.59 -10.88
C GLU A 164 -2.02 3.41 -11.40
N ALA A 165 -2.32 4.43 -12.23
CA ALA A 165 -1.33 5.20 -12.96
C ALA A 165 -0.22 5.80 -12.07
N TYR A 166 -0.58 6.26 -10.86
CA TYR A 166 0.39 6.86 -9.94
C TYR A 166 1.52 5.89 -9.51
N LYS A 167 1.27 4.56 -9.54
CA LYS A 167 2.26 3.56 -9.10
C LYS A 167 3.50 3.55 -9.99
N GLN A 168 3.37 3.85 -11.27
CA GLN A 168 4.49 3.94 -12.20
C GLN A 168 5.45 5.10 -11.89
N ASP A 169 4.95 6.18 -11.24
CA ASP A 169 5.78 7.31 -10.87
C ASP A 169 6.72 6.96 -9.71
N TRP A 170 6.28 6.06 -8.84
CA TRP A 170 7.04 5.61 -7.66
C TRP A 170 7.86 4.35 -7.92
N MET A 171 7.39 3.46 -8.78
CA MET A 171 7.95 2.12 -8.97
C MET A 171 8.61 1.98 -10.34
N SER A 172 9.56 1.04 -10.46
CA SER A 172 10.32 0.86 -11.69
C SER A 172 9.91 -0.38 -12.47
N VAL A 173 9.30 -1.37 -11.79
CA VAL A 173 9.00 -2.66 -12.40
C VAL A 173 7.53 -3.01 -12.19
N ARG A 174 6.81 -3.23 -13.29
CA ARG A 174 5.47 -3.79 -13.28
C ARG A 174 5.55 -5.30 -13.49
N ARG A 175 5.11 -6.08 -12.50
CA ARG A 175 5.05 -7.54 -12.57
C ARG A 175 3.63 -8.01 -12.87
N GLN A 176 3.50 -8.89 -13.84
CA GLN A 176 2.27 -9.64 -14.06
C GLN A 176 2.20 -10.81 -13.07
N ARG A 177 1.12 -10.91 -12.34
CA ARG A 177 0.82 -12.05 -11.49
C ARG A 177 -0.19 -12.96 -12.16
N CYS A 178 0.08 -14.25 -12.11
CA CYS A 178 -0.77 -15.27 -12.70
C CYS A 178 -1.32 -16.21 -11.62
N ARG A 179 -2.55 -16.65 -11.83
CA ARG A 179 -3.15 -17.76 -11.09
C ARG A 179 -2.83 -19.04 -11.82
N LEU A 180 -2.31 -20.03 -11.10
CA LEU A 180 -2.12 -21.40 -11.60
C LEU A 180 -3.25 -22.27 -11.07
N VAL A 181 -3.96 -22.94 -11.97
CA VAL A 181 -5.02 -23.89 -11.63
C VAL A 181 -4.55 -25.28 -12.04
N PHE A 182 -4.37 -26.14 -11.07
CA PHE A 182 -4.00 -27.54 -11.27
C PHE A 182 -5.25 -28.40 -11.24
N VAL A 183 -5.55 -29.07 -12.37
CA VAL A 183 -6.68 -29.99 -12.48
C VAL A 183 -6.13 -31.41 -12.53
N ARG A 184 -6.52 -32.25 -11.56
CA ARG A 184 -6.19 -33.67 -11.57
C ARG A 184 -6.96 -34.35 -12.71
N GLN A 185 -6.26 -35.04 -13.61
CA GLN A 185 -6.89 -35.87 -14.62
C GLN A 185 -7.38 -37.17 -13.96
N HIS A 186 -8.59 -37.20 -13.49
CA HIS A 186 -9.30 -38.45 -13.16
C HIS A 186 -10.64 -38.49 -13.91
N LYS A 187 -10.96 -39.73 -14.38
CA LYS A 187 -12.14 -40.09 -15.19
C LYS A 187 -13.41 -39.26 -14.91
N LEU A 188 -13.97 -38.80 -15.93
CA LEU A 188 -15.26 -38.21 -16.36
C LEU A 188 -16.46 -38.07 -15.37
N GLN A 189 -16.37 -38.30 -14.09
CA GLN A 189 -17.55 -38.23 -13.19
C GLN A 189 -17.56 -37.11 -12.15
N SER A 190 -16.51 -36.28 -12.04
CA SER A 190 -16.48 -35.18 -11.04
C SER A 190 -16.33 -33.76 -11.63
N ASP A 191 -16.35 -33.62 -12.95
CA ASP A 191 -15.93 -32.34 -13.57
C ASP A 191 -17.01 -31.23 -13.54
N TYR A 192 -18.26 -31.54 -13.26
CA TYR A 192 -19.33 -30.54 -13.17
C TYR A 192 -19.11 -29.50 -12.06
N GLY A 193 -18.56 -29.90 -10.92
CA GLY A 193 -18.29 -28.99 -9.79
C GLY A 193 -17.16 -28.00 -10.06
N VAL A 194 -16.11 -28.44 -10.74
CA VAL A 194 -14.96 -27.61 -11.10
C VAL A 194 -15.31 -26.64 -12.23
N LEU A 195 -16.07 -27.11 -13.24
CA LEU A 195 -16.57 -26.27 -14.32
C LEU A 195 -17.47 -25.15 -13.79
N MET A 196 -18.37 -25.44 -12.87
CA MET A 196 -19.27 -24.44 -12.26
C MET A 196 -18.51 -23.41 -11.41
N THR A 197 -17.44 -23.81 -10.76
CA THR A 197 -16.61 -22.87 -9.98
C THR A 197 -15.79 -21.95 -10.88
N VAL A 198 -15.26 -22.46 -11.98
CA VAL A 198 -14.57 -21.66 -13.00
C VAL A 198 -15.55 -20.71 -13.70
N PHE A 199 -16.74 -21.19 -14.09
CA PHE A 199 -17.78 -20.36 -14.69
C PHE A 199 -18.27 -19.25 -13.75
N LYS A 200 -18.57 -19.53 -12.48
CA LYS A 200 -18.99 -18.52 -11.50
C LYS A 200 -17.93 -17.44 -11.28
N ASN A 201 -16.66 -17.80 -11.31
CA ASN A 201 -15.56 -16.82 -11.15
C ASN A 201 -15.33 -15.99 -12.43
N VAL A 202 -15.51 -16.55 -13.62
CA VAL A 202 -15.44 -15.84 -14.90
C VAL A 202 -16.63 -14.88 -15.04
N PHE A 203 -17.84 -15.31 -14.69
CA PHE A 203 -19.04 -14.45 -14.74
C PHE A 203 -18.95 -13.26 -13.77
N LYS A 204 -18.36 -13.43 -12.58
CA LYS A 204 -18.13 -12.32 -11.64
C LYS A 204 -17.11 -11.28 -12.15
N ILE A 205 -16.28 -11.63 -13.13
CA ILE A 205 -15.29 -10.72 -13.72
C ILE A 205 -15.86 -9.97 -14.91
N LEU A 206 -16.82 -10.55 -15.63
CA LEU A 206 -17.41 -9.98 -16.84
C LEU A 206 -18.62 -9.06 -16.58
N PHE A 207 -19.20 -9.10 -15.36
CA PHE A 207 -20.39 -8.32 -14.99
C PHE A 207 -20.18 -7.46 -13.72
N LYS A 208 -18.97 -6.97 -13.51
CA LYS A 208 -18.65 -5.89 -12.56
C LYS A 208 -18.15 -4.67 -13.26
#